data_72115ce26a676ac957407c31a5fb3844
#
_entry.id   72115ce26a676ac957407c31a5fb3844
#
_cell.length_a   1.000
_cell.length_b   1.000
_cell.length_c   1.000
_cell.angle_alpha   90.00
_cell.angle_beta   90.00
_cell.angle_gamma   90.00
#
_symmetry.space_group_name_H-M   'P 1'
#
loop_
_entity.id
_entity.type
_entity.pdbx_description
1 polymer ?
#
loop_
_entity_poly.entity_id
_entity_poly.type
_entity_poly.pdbx_seq_one_letter_code
_entity_poly.pdbx_strand_id
1 'polypeptide(L)'
;VLGAVEQLAGAPVPASALESLLLPARLPGYSPALLDELTISGEVSWIGCGSLPGGDGWIALAPTDLADLVLPDLDEQLALTPIHRGVLRALGWDPAGGPPRGGALFFRELADRSTQYQLADAEPAPSDADAVAAVWDLVWAGLLTNDSLAPLRALVSGRSAAHRPRRTAPRGRYARMRAGRPTMPSRAGPPTAAGRWSLSPVHQPATNIDPTRRAHARAETFLERHGVLTRGALDTERVAGGFAGVYKVLRAMEESGRCRRGYVVEGLGAAQFAVPGAIDRLRAVGHPNEASAATVVLAATDPAQPYGAALPWPSTVGDLRHRPGRKAGALAVLVDGVPVLYVERGGRSLLSFTEDTVALRTAVDALAGAVHQGWLGSLSVERADGEAALGSALAELLRDAGFRATPRGLRLRA
;
A
#
# COMPACT_ATOMS: atom_id res chain seq x y z
N VAL A 1 -9.45 13.85 2.26
CA VAL A 1 -8.95 12.63 1.60
C VAL A 1 -8.09 12.98 0.40
N LEU A 2 -8.57 13.87 -0.49
CA LEU A 2 -7.81 14.25 -1.70
C LEU A 2 -6.39 14.69 -1.38
N GLY A 3 -6.17 15.59 -0.40
CA GLY A 3 -4.83 16.01 0.01
C GLY A 3 -3.92 14.87 0.51
N ALA A 4 -4.48 13.80 1.11
CA ALA A 4 -3.70 12.61 1.46
C ALA A 4 -3.37 11.76 0.22
N VAL A 5 -4.26 11.72 -0.77
CA VAL A 5 -4.00 11.06 -2.07
C VAL A 5 -2.91 11.82 -2.83
N GLU A 6 -2.95 13.15 -2.85
CA GLU A 6 -1.91 13.99 -3.46
C GLU A 6 -0.52 13.72 -2.84
N GLN A 7 -0.43 13.63 -1.50
CA GLN A 7 0.82 13.26 -0.82
C GLN A 7 1.33 11.86 -1.19
N LEU A 8 0.42 10.93 -1.46
CA LEU A 8 0.73 9.55 -1.84
C LEU A 8 0.76 9.33 -3.35
N ALA A 9 0.53 10.39 -4.17
CA ALA A 9 0.36 10.27 -5.60
C ALA A 9 1.51 9.51 -6.28
N GLY A 10 1.19 8.38 -6.91
CA GLY A 10 2.16 7.51 -7.58
C GLY A 10 3.06 6.67 -6.66
N ALA A 11 2.97 6.82 -5.33
CA ALA A 11 3.76 5.99 -4.41
C ALA A 11 3.23 4.56 -4.36
N PRO A 12 4.05 3.53 -4.65
CA PRO A 12 3.63 2.15 -4.47
C PRO A 12 3.52 1.81 -2.97
N VAL A 13 2.32 1.43 -2.54
CA VAL A 13 2.04 1.02 -1.15
C VAL A 13 1.33 -0.34 -1.13
N PRO A 14 1.50 -1.17 -0.08
CA PRO A 14 0.76 -2.41 0.01
C PRO A 14 -0.74 -2.13 0.15
N ALA A 15 -1.57 -2.83 -0.63
CA ALA A 15 -3.03 -2.68 -0.58
C ALA A 15 -3.59 -2.92 0.82
N SER A 16 -3.05 -3.91 1.54
CA SER A 16 -3.45 -4.20 2.92
C SER A 16 -3.15 -3.08 3.92
N ALA A 17 -2.17 -2.22 3.63
CA ALA A 17 -1.75 -1.13 4.51
C ALA A 17 -2.43 0.20 4.20
N LEU A 18 -2.92 0.41 2.97
CA LEU A 18 -3.45 1.69 2.52
C LEU A 18 -4.55 2.22 3.45
N GLU A 19 -5.62 1.47 3.62
CA GLU A 19 -6.81 1.89 4.36
C GLU A 19 -6.76 1.56 5.86
N SER A 20 -5.86 0.66 6.26
CA SER A 20 -5.70 0.28 7.67
C SER A 20 -4.66 1.11 8.42
N LEU A 21 -3.68 1.67 7.73
CA LEU A 21 -2.54 2.36 8.34
C LEU A 21 -2.25 3.72 7.69
N LEU A 22 -2.06 3.76 6.35
CA LEU A 22 -1.54 4.97 5.68
C LEU A 22 -2.55 6.12 5.68
N LEU A 23 -3.80 5.84 5.30
CA LEU A 23 -4.85 6.86 5.29
C LEU A 23 -5.30 7.25 6.70
N PRO A 24 -5.53 6.31 7.64
CA PRO A 24 -5.84 6.68 9.03
C PRO A 24 -4.75 7.50 9.73
N ALA A 25 -3.47 7.25 9.43
CA ALA A 25 -2.35 8.03 9.97
C ALA A 25 -2.35 9.50 9.48
N ARG A 26 -3.00 9.79 8.35
CA ARG A 26 -3.08 11.13 7.75
C ARG A 26 -4.44 11.81 7.95
N LEU A 27 -5.47 11.03 8.22
CA LEU A 27 -6.87 11.47 8.24
C LEU A 27 -7.57 10.94 9.48
N PRO A 28 -7.67 11.74 10.55
CA PRO A 28 -8.49 11.38 11.70
C PRO A 28 -9.93 11.10 11.28
N GLY A 29 -10.48 9.95 11.70
CA GLY A 29 -11.83 9.54 11.33
C GLY A 29 -11.98 9.02 9.89
N TYR A 30 -10.88 8.57 9.26
CA TYR A 30 -10.95 7.94 7.94
C TYR A 30 -11.97 6.78 7.91
N SER A 31 -12.74 6.73 6.84
CA SER A 31 -13.59 5.58 6.50
C SER A 31 -13.44 5.24 5.03
N PRO A 32 -13.57 3.95 4.65
CA PRO A 32 -13.47 3.50 3.26
C PRO A 32 -14.44 4.21 2.29
N ALA A 33 -15.60 4.63 2.76
CA ALA A 33 -16.59 5.34 1.95
C ALA A 33 -16.04 6.67 1.39
N LEU A 34 -15.16 7.34 2.12
CA LEU A 34 -14.56 8.61 1.69
C LEU A 34 -13.64 8.45 0.46
N LEU A 35 -12.93 7.32 0.37
CA LEU A 35 -12.09 7.03 -0.80
C LEU A 35 -12.93 6.48 -1.95
N ASP A 36 -13.97 5.67 -1.65
CA ASP A 36 -14.90 5.17 -2.67
C ASP A 36 -15.65 6.32 -3.37
N GLU A 37 -16.04 7.36 -2.65
CA GLU A 37 -16.67 8.55 -3.23
C GLU A 37 -15.76 9.18 -4.29
N LEU A 38 -14.48 9.39 -4.01
CA LEU A 38 -13.52 9.98 -4.94
C LEU A 38 -13.17 9.07 -6.11
N THR A 39 -13.16 7.75 -5.92
CA THR A 39 -12.89 6.83 -7.02
C THR A 39 -14.11 6.63 -7.92
N ILE A 40 -15.32 6.59 -7.36
CA ILE A 40 -16.58 6.48 -8.11
C ILE A 40 -16.87 7.75 -8.89
N SER A 41 -16.59 8.94 -8.31
CA SER A 41 -16.72 10.24 -9.02
C SER A 41 -15.67 10.39 -10.14
N GLY A 42 -14.61 9.59 -10.10
CA GLY A 42 -13.51 9.68 -11.05
C GLY A 42 -12.48 10.76 -10.72
N GLU A 43 -12.50 11.33 -9.50
CA GLU A 43 -11.50 12.30 -9.05
C GLU A 43 -10.17 11.64 -8.70
N VAL A 44 -10.21 10.37 -8.27
CA VAL A 44 -9.04 9.57 -7.93
C VAL A 44 -9.01 8.29 -8.76
N SER A 45 -7.86 8.01 -9.34
CA SER A 45 -7.55 6.76 -10.03
C SER A 45 -6.54 5.93 -9.22
N TRP A 46 -6.60 4.60 -9.35
CA TRP A 46 -5.63 3.70 -8.77
C TRP A 46 -5.19 2.61 -9.75
N ILE A 47 -3.99 2.09 -9.57
CA ILE A 47 -3.47 0.95 -10.34
C ILE A 47 -2.75 -0.04 -9.42
N GLY A 48 -2.66 -1.30 -9.86
CA GLY A 48 -1.74 -2.27 -9.29
C GLY A 48 -0.32 -2.04 -9.80
N CYS A 49 0.67 -2.39 -8.98
CA CYS A 49 2.11 -2.22 -9.26
C CYS A 49 2.90 -3.47 -8.86
N GLY A 50 2.33 -4.64 -9.03
CA GLY A 50 2.92 -5.93 -8.70
C GLY A 50 2.20 -6.66 -7.56
N SER A 51 2.17 -7.97 -7.64
CA SER A 51 1.59 -8.85 -6.62
C SER A 51 2.54 -9.05 -5.44
N LEU A 52 1.98 -9.36 -4.27
CA LEU A 52 2.69 -9.74 -3.05
C LEU A 52 2.25 -11.13 -2.59
N PRO A 53 3.14 -11.88 -1.90
CA PRO A 53 2.74 -13.17 -1.32
C PRO A 53 1.57 -13.02 -0.35
N GLY A 54 0.62 -13.97 -0.42
CA GLY A 54 -0.55 -13.99 0.46
C GLY A 54 -1.77 -13.27 -0.11
N GLY A 55 -1.76 -12.91 -1.40
CA GLY A 55 -2.88 -12.28 -2.09
C GLY A 55 -3.03 -10.79 -1.84
N ASP A 56 -2.00 -10.18 -1.34
CA ASP A 56 -1.80 -8.75 -1.29
C ASP A 56 -1.10 -8.27 -2.58
N GLY A 57 -0.93 -6.97 -2.74
CA GLY A 57 -0.20 -6.39 -3.85
C GLY A 57 0.19 -4.94 -3.59
N TRP A 58 1.06 -4.43 -4.43
CA TRP A 58 1.38 -3.02 -4.47
C TRP A 58 0.35 -2.28 -5.28
N ILE A 59 -0.12 -1.15 -4.79
CA ILE A 59 -1.01 -0.24 -5.50
C ILE A 59 -0.48 1.19 -5.41
N ALA A 60 -0.82 1.99 -6.40
CA ALA A 60 -0.58 3.43 -6.39
C ALA A 60 -1.88 4.17 -6.70
N LEU A 61 -2.05 5.33 -6.07
CA LEU A 61 -3.18 6.24 -6.25
C LEU A 61 -2.68 7.54 -6.87
N ALA A 62 -3.54 8.23 -7.58
CA ALA A 62 -3.29 9.61 -8.00
C ALA A 62 -4.61 10.35 -8.25
N PRO A 63 -4.64 11.70 -8.13
CA PRO A 63 -5.66 12.50 -8.78
C PRO A 63 -5.73 12.14 -10.27
N THR A 64 -6.94 12.00 -10.81
CA THR A 64 -7.13 11.46 -12.17
C THR A 64 -6.51 12.33 -13.26
N ASP A 65 -6.47 13.63 -13.06
CA ASP A 65 -5.85 14.62 -13.97
C ASP A 65 -4.31 14.53 -14.01
N LEU A 66 -3.69 13.91 -12.98
CA LEU A 66 -2.25 13.66 -12.90
C LEU A 66 -1.89 12.19 -13.09
N ALA A 67 -2.87 11.30 -13.17
CA ALA A 67 -2.66 9.85 -13.14
C ALA A 67 -1.71 9.35 -14.22
N ASP A 68 -1.82 9.84 -15.44
CA ASP A 68 -0.98 9.50 -16.58
C ASP A 68 0.47 10.00 -16.42
N LEU A 69 0.68 11.03 -15.62
CA LEU A 69 2.00 11.62 -15.37
C LEU A 69 2.74 10.98 -14.21
N VAL A 70 2.04 10.65 -13.11
CA VAL A 70 2.69 10.27 -11.84
C VAL A 70 2.58 8.79 -11.51
N LEU A 71 1.56 8.08 -12.00
CA LEU A 71 1.42 6.66 -11.71
C LEU A 71 2.62 5.86 -12.27
N PRO A 72 3.03 4.76 -11.59
CA PRO A 72 4.12 3.90 -12.05
C PRO A 72 3.94 3.39 -13.47
N ASP A 73 5.04 3.00 -14.10
CA ASP A 73 5.01 2.36 -15.41
C ASP A 73 4.42 0.95 -15.30
N LEU A 74 3.88 0.45 -16.41
CA LEU A 74 3.29 -0.88 -16.50
C LEU A 74 4.36 -1.96 -16.32
N ASP A 75 3.96 -3.11 -15.80
CA ASP A 75 4.81 -4.31 -15.83
C ASP A 75 4.73 -4.95 -17.24
N GLU A 76 5.73 -4.68 -18.06
CA GLU A 76 5.85 -5.25 -19.40
C GLU A 76 6.22 -6.74 -19.42
N GLN A 77 6.52 -7.33 -18.25
CA GLN A 77 6.96 -8.75 -18.17
C GLN A 77 5.79 -9.73 -18.15
N LEU A 78 4.55 -9.27 -17.99
CA LEU A 78 3.38 -10.16 -18.00
C LEU A 78 3.18 -10.78 -19.39
N ALA A 79 3.40 -12.09 -19.49
CA ALA A 79 3.05 -12.85 -20.69
C ALA A 79 1.53 -12.96 -20.81
N LEU A 80 0.95 -12.24 -21.77
CA LEU A 80 -0.51 -12.24 -21.99
C LEU A 80 -0.99 -13.59 -22.52
N THR A 81 -1.84 -14.26 -21.74
CA THR A 81 -2.55 -15.49 -22.16
C THR A 81 -3.76 -15.14 -23.04
N PRO A 82 -4.41 -16.13 -23.71
CA PRO A 82 -5.66 -15.88 -24.45
C PRO A 82 -6.76 -15.21 -23.61
N ILE A 83 -6.90 -15.62 -22.34
CA ILE A 83 -7.89 -15.00 -21.40
C ILE A 83 -7.54 -13.52 -21.16
N HIS A 84 -6.29 -13.19 -20.89
CA HIS A 84 -5.85 -11.81 -20.73
C HIS A 84 -6.17 -10.96 -21.95
N ARG A 85 -5.85 -11.46 -23.15
CA ARG A 85 -6.17 -10.77 -24.40
C ARG A 85 -7.67 -10.60 -24.62
N GLY A 86 -8.47 -11.62 -24.26
CA GLY A 86 -9.93 -11.54 -24.30
C GLY A 86 -10.49 -10.45 -23.41
N VAL A 87 -10.02 -10.37 -22.14
CA VAL A 87 -10.40 -9.32 -21.19
C VAL A 87 -10.01 -7.92 -21.69
N LEU A 88 -8.78 -7.75 -22.18
CA LEU A 88 -8.31 -6.47 -22.69
C LEU A 88 -9.12 -6.01 -23.92
N ARG A 89 -9.39 -6.94 -24.88
CA ARG A 89 -10.22 -6.65 -26.06
C ARG A 89 -11.65 -6.29 -25.69
N ALA A 90 -12.23 -6.94 -24.68
CA ALA A 90 -13.57 -6.63 -24.19
C ALA A 90 -13.67 -5.19 -23.65
N LEU A 91 -12.57 -4.66 -23.13
CA LEU A 91 -12.42 -3.28 -22.66
C LEU A 91 -11.97 -2.31 -23.76
N GLY A 92 -11.88 -2.78 -25.01
CA GLY A 92 -11.56 -1.94 -26.16
C GLY A 92 -10.07 -1.75 -26.44
N TRP A 93 -9.20 -2.57 -25.83
CA TRP A 93 -7.78 -2.60 -26.18
C TRP A 93 -7.60 -3.15 -27.60
N ASP A 94 -6.82 -2.43 -28.39
CA ASP A 94 -6.46 -2.81 -29.76
C ASP A 94 -4.95 -3.18 -29.80
N PRO A 95 -4.59 -4.45 -30.10
CA PRO A 95 -3.20 -4.84 -30.24
C PRO A 95 -2.46 -4.12 -31.37
N ALA A 96 -3.19 -3.51 -32.33
CA ALA A 96 -2.61 -2.71 -33.40
C ALA A 96 -2.27 -1.26 -32.96
N GLY A 97 -2.51 -0.91 -31.68
CA GLY A 97 -2.13 0.40 -31.11
C GLY A 97 -3.11 1.53 -31.37
N GLY A 98 -4.36 1.21 -31.73
CA GLY A 98 -5.42 2.21 -31.86
C GLY A 98 -5.88 2.77 -30.48
N PRO A 99 -6.54 3.95 -30.47
CA PRO A 99 -7.11 4.46 -29.23
C PRO A 99 -8.16 3.48 -28.68
N PRO A 100 -8.21 3.26 -27.35
CA PRO A 100 -9.19 2.35 -26.77
C PRO A 100 -10.60 2.83 -27.08
N ARG A 101 -11.44 1.93 -27.58
CA ARG A 101 -12.82 2.22 -27.96
C ARG A 101 -13.85 1.69 -26.97
N GLY A 102 -13.37 1.19 -25.84
CA GLY A 102 -14.19 0.59 -24.79
C GLY A 102 -14.44 1.53 -23.61
N GLY A 103 -15.45 1.19 -22.83
CA GLY A 103 -15.77 1.84 -21.55
C GLY A 103 -15.58 0.88 -20.38
N ALA A 104 -15.94 1.34 -19.18
CA ALA A 104 -15.94 0.51 -17.99
C ALA A 104 -17.07 -0.53 -18.02
N LEU A 105 -16.79 -1.79 -17.69
CA LEU A 105 -17.71 -2.91 -17.72
C LEU A 105 -17.85 -3.55 -16.34
N PHE A 106 -19.05 -3.98 -15.98
CA PHE A 106 -19.24 -4.90 -14.86
C PHE A 106 -18.71 -6.30 -15.19
N PHE A 107 -18.29 -7.02 -14.16
CA PHE A 107 -17.62 -8.32 -14.32
C PHE A 107 -18.37 -9.31 -15.22
N ARG A 108 -19.69 -9.45 -15.12
CA ARG A 108 -20.45 -10.37 -15.96
C ARG A 108 -20.34 -10.02 -17.45
N GLU A 109 -20.55 -8.76 -17.76
CA GLU A 109 -20.42 -8.28 -19.14
C GLU A 109 -18.99 -8.44 -19.65
N LEU A 110 -18.00 -8.16 -18.79
CA LEU A 110 -16.59 -8.34 -19.10
C LEU A 110 -16.26 -9.81 -19.40
N ALA A 111 -16.73 -10.75 -18.56
CA ALA A 111 -16.51 -12.17 -18.73
C ALA A 111 -17.20 -12.70 -20.01
N ASP A 112 -18.46 -12.33 -20.23
CA ASP A 112 -19.21 -12.75 -21.42
C ASP A 112 -18.56 -12.26 -22.72
N ARG A 113 -18.15 -10.98 -22.78
CA ARG A 113 -17.45 -10.42 -23.95
C ARG A 113 -16.06 -11.04 -24.13
N SER A 114 -15.31 -11.25 -23.04
CA SER A 114 -13.98 -11.87 -23.12
C SER A 114 -14.05 -13.29 -23.69
N THR A 115 -15.07 -14.06 -23.31
CA THR A 115 -15.33 -15.40 -23.83
C THR A 115 -15.63 -15.38 -25.34
N GLN A 116 -16.39 -14.38 -25.83
CA GLN A 116 -16.66 -14.24 -27.26
C GLN A 116 -15.38 -14.06 -28.10
N TYR A 117 -14.42 -13.29 -27.58
CA TYR A 117 -13.12 -13.10 -28.24
C TYR A 117 -12.24 -14.35 -28.20
N GLN A 118 -12.39 -15.21 -27.17
CA GLN A 118 -11.62 -16.45 -27.03
C GLN A 118 -12.17 -17.58 -27.89
N LEU A 119 -13.50 -17.69 -28.03
CA LEU A 119 -14.13 -18.72 -28.90
C LEU A 119 -13.69 -18.60 -30.36
N ALA A 120 -13.22 -17.42 -30.76
CA ALA A 120 -12.60 -17.23 -32.07
C ALA A 120 -11.24 -17.94 -32.20
N ASP A 121 -10.56 -18.24 -31.10
CA ASP A 121 -9.25 -18.89 -31.05
C ASP A 121 -9.33 -20.40 -30.68
N ALA A 122 -10.53 -21.02 -30.71
CA ALA A 122 -10.82 -22.44 -30.50
C ALA A 122 -10.42 -23.07 -29.16
N GLU A 123 -10.36 -22.27 -28.08
CA GLU A 123 -10.15 -22.77 -26.70
C GLU A 123 -11.48 -22.98 -25.94
N PRO A 124 -11.52 -23.90 -24.92
CA PRO A 124 -12.69 -24.04 -24.10
C PRO A 124 -12.99 -22.75 -23.34
N ALA A 125 -14.28 -22.41 -23.18
CA ALA A 125 -14.70 -21.23 -22.45
C ALA A 125 -14.14 -21.23 -21.00
N PRO A 126 -13.50 -20.13 -20.55
CA PRO A 126 -12.94 -20.04 -19.20
C PRO A 126 -14.05 -20.06 -18.15
N SER A 127 -13.76 -20.60 -16.99
CA SER A 127 -14.62 -20.47 -15.83
C SER A 127 -14.63 -19.03 -15.28
N ASP A 128 -15.64 -18.66 -14.49
CA ASP A 128 -15.66 -17.40 -13.77
C ASP A 128 -14.42 -17.22 -12.89
N ALA A 129 -13.90 -18.30 -12.32
CA ALA A 129 -12.68 -18.26 -11.49
C ALA A 129 -11.45 -17.91 -12.32
N ASP A 130 -11.32 -18.47 -13.53
CA ASP A 130 -10.22 -18.15 -14.45
C ASP A 130 -10.31 -16.71 -14.94
N ALA A 131 -11.51 -16.22 -15.22
CA ALA A 131 -11.73 -14.83 -15.61
C ALA A 131 -11.38 -13.86 -14.48
N VAL A 132 -11.74 -14.16 -13.22
CA VAL A 132 -11.36 -13.35 -12.04
C VAL A 132 -9.85 -13.37 -11.85
N ALA A 133 -9.20 -14.51 -11.97
CA ALA A 133 -7.74 -14.62 -11.87
C ALA A 133 -7.06 -13.76 -12.93
N ALA A 134 -7.51 -13.85 -14.20
CA ALA A 134 -6.98 -13.05 -15.29
C ALA A 134 -7.17 -11.53 -15.08
N VAL A 135 -8.32 -11.10 -14.56
CA VAL A 135 -8.56 -9.69 -14.19
C VAL A 135 -7.53 -9.24 -13.16
N TRP A 136 -7.29 -10.02 -12.11
CA TRP A 136 -6.31 -9.65 -11.07
C TRP A 136 -4.87 -9.69 -11.55
N ASP A 137 -4.50 -10.62 -12.43
CA ASP A 137 -3.17 -10.62 -13.06
C ASP A 137 -2.94 -9.32 -13.86
N LEU A 138 -3.95 -8.88 -14.62
CA LEU A 138 -3.93 -7.62 -15.37
C LEU A 138 -3.93 -6.39 -14.45
N VAL A 139 -4.64 -6.45 -13.32
CA VAL A 139 -4.60 -5.38 -12.30
C VAL A 139 -3.19 -5.26 -11.73
N TRP A 140 -2.57 -6.36 -11.32
CA TRP A 140 -1.22 -6.32 -10.74
C TRP A 140 -0.14 -5.89 -11.75
N ALA A 141 -0.38 -6.12 -13.03
CA ALA A 141 0.47 -5.60 -14.10
C ALA A 141 0.21 -4.10 -14.42
N GLY A 142 -0.76 -3.47 -13.76
CA GLY A 142 -1.11 -2.07 -13.99
C GLY A 142 -1.98 -1.81 -15.22
N LEU A 143 -2.44 -2.86 -15.90
CA LEU A 143 -3.22 -2.75 -17.16
C LEU A 143 -4.69 -2.42 -16.92
N LEU A 144 -5.25 -2.86 -15.79
CA LEU A 144 -6.64 -2.62 -15.41
C LEU A 144 -6.75 -1.84 -14.11
N THR A 145 -7.86 -1.11 -14.00
CA THR A 145 -8.32 -0.45 -12.80
C THR A 145 -9.82 -0.69 -12.56
N ASN A 146 -10.32 -0.25 -11.41
CA ASN A 146 -11.72 -0.34 -11.04
C ASN A 146 -12.21 1.00 -10.48
N ASP A 147 -13.50 1.30 -10.64
CA ASP A 147 -14.13 2.52 -10.12
C ASP A 147 -14.32 2.53 -8.59
N SER A 148 -13.88 1.48 -7.89
CA SER A 148 -13.89 1.41 -6.42
C SER A 148 -12.77 0.51 -5.89
N LEU A 149 -12.46 0.62 -4.59
CA LEU A 149 -11.55 -0.32 -3.94
C LEU A 149 -12.26 -1.53 -3.33
N ALA A 150 -13.58 -1.65 -3.50
CA ALA A 150 -14.37 -2.76 -2.95
C ALA A 150 -13.84 -4.16 -3.35
N PRO A 151 -13.52 -4.44 -4.63
CA PRO A 151 -12.97 -5.75 -5.02
C PRO A 151 -11.58 -5.99 -4.42
N LEU A 152 -10.75 -4.97 -4.30
CA LEU A 152 -9.43 -5.05 -3.68
C LEU A 152 -9.55 -5.40 -2.19
N ARG A 153 -10.46 -4.74 -1.45
CA ARG A 153 -10.77 -5.06 -0.04
C ARG A 153 -11.25 -6.50 0.12
N ALA A 154 -12.13 -6.95 -0.77
CA ALA A 154 -12.61 -8.33 -0.76
C ALA A 154 -11.48 -9.34 -0.99
N LEU A 155 -10.53 -9.04 -1.88
CA LEU A 155 -9.37 -9.87 -2.16
C LEU A 155 -8.44 -9.95 -0.95
N VAL A 156 -8.06 -8.82 -0.38
CA VAL A 156 -7.14 -8.73 0.77
C VAL A 156 -7.79 -9.32 2.03
N SER A 157 -9.08 -9.03 2.30
CA SER A 157 -9.82 -9.53 3.47
C SER A 157 -10.15 -11.01 3.38
N GLY A 158 -10.40 -11.54 2.19
CA GLY A 158 -10.79 -12.92 1.97
C GLY A 158 -9.74 -13.94 2.39
N ARG A 159 -8.48 -13.57 2.40
CA ARG A 159 -7.34 -14.42 2.81
C ARG A 159 -6.91 -14.19 4.25
N SER A 160 -7.24 -13.05 4.85
CA SER A 160 -7.08 -12.80 6.29
C SER A 160 -8.12 -13.55 7.13
N ALA A 161 -9.13 -14.13 6.51
CA ALA A 161 -10.26 -14.82 7.13
C ALA A 161 -9.93 -16.20 7.75
N ALA A 162 -8.66 -16.58 7.89
CA ALA A 162 -8.26 -17.78 8.64
C ALA A 162 -8.68 -17.74 10.13
N HIS A 163 -9.26 -16.62 10.60
CA HIS A 163 -9.78 -16.46 11.97
C HIS A 163 -11.16 -15.82 12.04
N ARG A 164 -12.03 -16.02 11.03
CA ARG A 164 -13.46 -15.79 11.27
C ARG A 164 -13.94 -16.83 12.29
N PRO A 165 -14.57 -16.42 13.41
CA PRO A 165 -15.23 -17.36 14.29
C PRO A 165 -16.23 -18.12 13.43
N ARG A 166 -16.05 -19.44 13.33
CA ARG A 166 -16.97 -20.35 12.68
C ARG A 166 -18.31 -20.12 13.37
N ARG A 167 -19.24 -19.43 12.69
CA ARG A 167 -20.61 -19.31 13.17
C ARG A 167 -21.10 -20.75 13.35
N THR A 168 -21.13 -21.21 14.60
CA THR A 168 -21.81 -22.44 14.97
C THR A 168 -23.28 -22.24 14.57
N ALA A 169 -23.70 -22.98 13.56
CA ALA A 169 -25.11 -23.00 13.19
C ALA A 169 -25.94 -23.36 14.45
N PRO A 170 -27.01 -22.64 14.77
CA PRO A 170 -27.84 -22.97 15.89
C PRO A 170 -28.36 -24.39 15.67
N ARG A 171 -28.07 -25.28 16.62
CA ARG A 171 -28.63 -26.65 16.70
C ARG A 171 -30.11 -26.57 17.10
N GLY A 172 -30.96 -26.10 16.20
CA GLY A 172 -32.40 -26.11 16.37
C GLY A 172 -33.00 -27.30 15.63
N ARG A 173 -33.89 -28.03 16.28
CA ARG A 173 -34.66 -29.18 15.73
C ARG A 173 -35.44 -28.86 14.45
N TYR A 174 -35.57 -27.60 14.06
CA TYR A 174 -36.31 -27.14 12.87
C TYR A 174 -35.40 -26.85 11.64
N ALA A 175 -34.10 -27.17 11.68
CA ALA A 175 -33.20 -26.91 10.57
C ALA A 175 -33.37 -27.88 9.38
N ARG A 176 -34.20 -28.91 9.49
CA ARG A 176 -34.38 -29.93 8.44
C ARG A 176 -35.45 -29.59 7.40
N MET A 177 -36.20 -28.51 7.52
CA MET A 177 -37.27 -28.16 6.59
C MET A 177 -37.03 -26.93 5.71
N ARG A 178 -35.83 -26.37 5.68
CA ARG A 178 -35.45 -25.44 4.63
C ARG A 178 -34.56 -26.19 3.62
N ALA A 179 -35.23 -26.89 2.70
CA ALA A 179 -34.60 -27.22 1.42
C ALA A 179 -33.92 -25.95 0.90
N GLY A 180 -32.62 -26.03 0.68
CA GLY A 180 -31.82 -24.87 0.21
C GLY A 180 -32.53 -24.27 -1.00
N ARG A 181 -33.03 -23.05 -0.88
CA ARG A 181 -33.38 -22.27 -2.05
C ARG A 181 -32.17 -22.31 -2.96
N PRO A 182 -32.29 -22.71 -4.23
CA PRO A 182 -31.20 -22.60 -5.17
C PRO A 182 -30.76 -21.14 -5.11
N THR A 183 -29.52 -20.90 -4.70
CA THR A 183 -28.90 -19.60 -4.82
C THR A 183 -28.82 -19.33 -6.32
N MET A 184 -29.73 -18.52 -6.85
CA MET A 184 -29.60 -17.98 -8.20
C MET A 184 -28.20 -17.39 -8.30
N PRO A 185 -27.42 -17.73 -9.33
CA PRO A 185 -26.11 -17.13 -9.53
C PRO A 185 -26.28 -15.61 -9.53
N SER A 186 -25.60 -14.93 -8.61
CA SER A 186 -25.68 -13.48 -8.47
C SER A 186 -25.26 -12.87 -9.81
N ARG A 187 -26.14 -12.05 -10.42
CA ARG A 187 -25.80 -11.27 -11.63
C ARG A 187 -24.60 -10.33 -11.41
N ALA A 188 -24.22 -10.11 -10.17
CA ALA A 188 -23.16 -9.16 -9.79
C ALA A 188 -21.74 -9.75 -9.80
N GLY A 189 -21.57 -11.09 -10.02
CA GLY A 189 -20.25 -11.73 -9.90
C GLY A 189 -19.78 -11.90 -8.44
N PRO A 190 -18.55 -12.41 -8.20
CA PRO A 190 -17.99 -12.55 -6.87
C PRO A 190 -17.59 -11.18 -6.27
N PRO A 191 -17.53 -11.04 -4.94
CA PRO A 191 -17.13 -9.78 -4.29
C PRO A 191 -15.75 -9.26 -4.75
N THR A 192 -14.83 -10.16 -5.11
CA THR A 192 -13.50 -9.83 -5.64
C THR A 192 -13.53 -9.33 -7.09
N ALA A 193 -14.68 -9.23 -7.70
CA ALA A 193 -14.87 -8.70 -9.05
C ALA A 193 -15.97 -7.63 -9.10
N ALA A 194 -16.36 -7.07 -7.95
CA ALA A 194 -17.35 -6.00 -7.85
C ALA A 194 -16.88 -4.71 -8.56
N GLY A 195 -17.80 -3.77 -8.83
CA GLY A 195 -17.49 -2.50 -9.49
C GLY A 195 -17.36 -2.63 -11.01
N ARG A 196 -16.94 -1.54 -11.65
CA ARG A 196 -16.71 -1.46 -13.08
C ARG A 196 -15.22 -1.46 -13.39
N TRP A 197 -14.82 -2.36 -14.27
CA TRP A 197 -13.45 -2.54 -14.71
C TRP A 197 -13.18 -1.78 -15.99
N SER A 198 -12.06 -1.10 -16.05
CA SER A 198 -11.60 -0.34 -17.23
C SER A 198 -10.09 -0.52 -17.46
N LEU A 199 -9.62 -0.14 -18.64
CA LEU A 199 -8.19 0.01 -18.87
C LEU A 199 -7.64 1.10 -17.96
N SER A 200 -6.43 0.90 -17.46
CA SER A 200 -5.78 1.89 -16.58
C SER A 200 -5.47 3.17 -17.35
N PRO A 201 -5.45 4.35 -16.68
CA PRO A 201 -5.11 5.61 -17.32
C PRO A 201 -3.71 5.61 -17.94
N VAL A 202 -2.77 4.84 -17.39
CA VAL A 202 -1.40 4.73 -17.92
C VAL A 202 -1.35 3.90 -19.21
N HIS A 203 -2.30 3.00 -19.41
CA HIS A 203 -2.38 2.12 -20.59
C HIS A 203 -3.18 2.71 -21.76
N GLN A 204 -3.64 3.94 -21.65
CA GLN A 204 -4.39 4.59 -22.73
C GLN A 204 -3.43 5.15 -23.78
N PRO A 205 -3.28 4.50 -24.96
CA PRO A 205 -2.34 4.96 -25.99
C PRO A 205 -2.72 6.29 -26.66
N ALA A 206 -3.88 6.84 -26.31
CA ALA A 206 -4.35 8.12 -26.86
C ALA A 206 -3.58 9.35 -26.33
N THR A 207 -2.89 9.22 -25.21
CA THR A 207 -2.05 10.27 -24.67
C THR A 207 -0.61 9.99 -25.06
N ASN A 208 -0.15 10.60 -26.15
CA ASN A 208 1.30 10.71 -26.44
C ASN A 208 1.90 11.68 -25.40
N ILE A 209 2.07 11.18 -24.17
CA ILE A 209 2.61 11.97 -23.06
C ILE A 209 4.07 12.26 -23.39
N ASP A 210 4.41 13.55 -23.43
CA ASP A 210 5.80 13.95 -23.52
C ASP A 210 6.60 13.32 -22.35
N PRO A 211 7.58 12.45 -22.63
CA PRO A 211 8.40 11.83 -21.58
C PRO A 211 9.05 12.84 -20.65
N THR A 212 9.38 14.04 -21.16
CA THR A 212 9.98 15.12 -20.38
C THR A 212 8.97 15.69 -19.37
N ARG A 213 7.72 15.91 -19.82
CA ARG A 213 6.64 16.37 -18.94
C ARG A 213 6.36 15.37 -17.82
N ARG A 214 6.33 14.06 -18.16
CA ARG A 214 6.13 12.98 -17.19
C ARG A 214 7.27 12.90 -16.17
N ALA A 215 8.51 12.95 -16.65
CA ALA A 215 9.69 12.92 -15.79
C ALA A 215 9.74 14.14 -14.85
N HIS A 216 9.33 15.32 -15.34
CA HIS A 216 9.24 16.53 -14.53
C HIS A 216 8.16 16.42 -13.45
N ALA A 217 6.93 16.01 -13.80
CA ALA A 217 5.83 15.84 -12.84
C ALA A 217 6.19 14.84 -11.74
N ARG A 218 6.81 13.70 -12.09
CA ARG A 218 7.30 12.72 -11.12
C ARG A 218 8.37 13.32 -10.19
N ALA A 219 9.33 14.07 -10.73
CA ALA A 219 10.38 14.70 -9.92
C ALA A 219 9.79 15.73 -8.93
N GLU A 220 8.81 16.53 -9.34
CA GLU A 220 8.04 17.42 -8.45
C GLU A 220 7.34 16.63 -7.34
N THR A 221 6.60 15.59 -7.69
CA THR A 221 5.91 14.73 -6.72
C THR A 221 6.86 14.11 -5.69
N PHE A 222 8.04 13.67 -6.11
CA PHE A 222 9.05 13.12 -5.20
C PHE A 222 9.63 14.20 -4.26
N LEU A 223 9.94 15.39 -4.79
CA LEU A 223 10.42 16.51 -3.99
C LEU A 223 9.39 16.96 -2.95
N GLU A 224 8.12 17.06 -3.34
CA GLU A 224 7.03 17.44 -2.43
C GLU A 224 6.80 16.39 -1.34
N ARG A 225 6.81 15.10 -1.71
CA ARG A 225 6.59 13.99 -0.77
C ARG A 225 7.70 13.87 0.26
N HIS A 226 8.96 13.97 -0.17
CA HIS A 226 10.11 13.75 0.69
C HIS A 226 10.67 15.04 1.30
N GLY A 227 10.36 16.21 0.75
CA GLY A 227 10.94 17.49 1.15
C GLY A 227 12.43 17.60 0.84
N VAL A 228 13.19 16.57 1.22
CA VAL A 228 14.60 16.36 0.85
C VAL A 228 14.71 15.03 0.12
N LEU A 229 14.90 15.08 -1.18
CA LEU A 229 14.99 13.90 -2.02
C LEU A 229 16.42 13.36 -2.02
N THR A 230 16.57 12.13 -1.58
CA THR A 230 17.85 11.40 -1.52
C THR A 230 17.82 10.20 -2.46
N ARG A 231 18.98 9.61 -2.72
CA ARG A 231 19.06 8.38 -3.49
C ARG A 231 18.24 7.24 -2.87
N GLY A 232 18.38 7.04 -1.55
CA GLY A 232 17.67 5.99 -0.85
C GLY A 232 16.15 6.21 -0.83
N ALA A 233 15.66 7.46 -0.77
CA ALA A 233 14.24 7.76 -0.91
C ALA A 233 13.71 7.30 -2.28
N LEU A 234 14.45 7.59 -3.38
CA LEU A 234 14.06 7.17 -4.73
C LEU A 234 14.05 5.65 -4.94
N ASP A 235 14.89 4.90 -4.22
CA ASP A 235 14.89 3.44 -4.30
C ASP A 235 13.52 2.86 -3.84
N THR A 236 12.81 3.56 -2.93
CA THR A 236 11.48 3.15 -2.47
C THR A 236 10.36 3.51 -3.44
N GLU A 237 10.57 4.48 -4.31
CA GLU A 237 9.63 4.92 -5.34
C GLU A 237 9.57 3.96 -6.54
N ARG A 238 10.48 2.99 -6.61
CA ARG A 238 10.56 1.98 -7.70
C ARG A 238 10.61 2.57 -9.10
N VAL A 239 11.30 3.70 -9.23
CA VAL A 239 11.41 4.42 -10.51
C VAL A 239 12.26 3.62 -11.50
N ALA A 240 11.79 3.45 -12.72
CA ALA A 240 12.58 2.87 -13.81
C ALA A 240 13.86 3.71 -14.03
N GLY A 241 15.02 3.03 -14.08
CA GLY A 241 16.32 3.69 -14.16
C GLY A 241 16.82 4.33 -12.85
N GLY A 242 16.05 4.19 -11.77
CA GLY A 242 16.44 4.62 -10.41
C GLY A 242 16.84 6.09 -10.33
N PHE A 243 17.77 6.40 -9.42
CA PHE A 243 18.25 7.75 -9.21
C PHE A 243 18.87 8.39 -10.46
N ALA A 244 19.56 7.62 -11.31
CA ALA A 244 20.21 8.15 -12.52
C ALA A 244 19.19 8.69 -13.53
N GLY A 245 18.02 8.07 -13.65
CA GLY A 245 16.94 8.52 -14.52
C GLY A 245 16.36 9.87 -14.08
N VAL A 246 16.15 10.05 -12.77
CA VAL A 246 15.56 11.26 -12.20
C VAL A 246 16.60 12.39 -12.06
N TYR A 247 17.87 12.05 -11.87
CA TYR A 247 18.95 13.03 -11.64
C TYR A 247 19.06 14.10 -12.72
N LYS A 248 18.89 13.74 -14.00
CA LYS A 248 18.94 14.69 -15.12
C LYS A 248 17.85 15.75 -15.02
N VAL A 249 16.66 15.34 -14.61
CA VAL A 249 15.51 16.24 -14.44
C VAL A 249 15.72 17.12 -13.22
N LEU A 250 16.16 16.57 -12.10
CA LEU A 250 16.46 17.32 -10.88
C LEU A 250 17.54 18.38 -11.11
N ARG A 251 18.53 18.07 -11.94
CA ARG A 251 19.57 19.03 -12.32
C ARG A 251 18.99 20.19 -13.15
N ALA A 252 18.10 19.91 -14.11
CA ALA A 252 17.43 20.96 -14.87
C ALA A 252 16.50 21.81 -13.99
N MET A 253 15.85 21.19 -12.99
CA MET A 253 15.05 21.90 -11.98
C MET A 253 15.93 22.76 -11.06
N GLU A 254 17.15 22.33 -10.72
CA GLU A 254 18.14 23.14 -9.98
C GLU A 254 18.57 24.36 -10.80
N GLU A 255 18.90 24.16 -12.07
CA GLU A 255 19.29 25.25 -13.00
C GLU A 255 18.16 26.28 -13.18
N SER A 256 16.89 25.86 -13.12
CA SER A 256 15.72 26.73 -13.15
C SER A 256 15.29 27.30 -11.78
N GLY A 257 16.01 26.97 -10.70
CA GLY A 257 15.74 27.46 -9.34
C GLY A 257 14.56 26.80 -8.62
N ARG A 258 14.01 25.71 -9.16
CA ARG A 258 12.87 24.98 -8.56
C ARG A 258 13.30 24.09 -7.39
N CYS A 259 14.51 23.63 -7.36
CA CYS A 259 15.10 22.93 -6.23
C CYS A 259 16.56 23.37 -6.02
N ARG A 260 17.16 22.94 -4.93
CA ARG A 260 18.56 23.17 -4.62
C ARG A 260 19.22 21.86 -4.23
N ARG A 261 20.43 21.65 -4.71
CA ARG A 261 21.25 20.51 -4.34
C ARG A 261 22.21 20.91 -3.22
N GLY A 262 22.44 20.01 -2.29
CA GLY A 262 23.38 20.26 -1.18
C GLY A 262 23.48 19.10 -0.20
N TYR A 263 24.19 19.38 0.90
CA TYR A 263 24.30 18.50 2.06
C TYR A 263 23.24 18.94 3.09
N VAL A 264 22.05 18.38 3.02
CA VAL A 264 20.93 18.71 3.92
C VAL A 264 20.88 17.75 5.09
N VAL A 265 21.09 16.46 4.83
CA VAL A 265 21.14 15.39 5.82
C VAL A 265 22.55 14.85 5.89
N GLU A 266 23.14 14.83 7.08
CA GLU A 266 24.48 14.35 7.33
C GLU A 266 24.64 12.86 6.94
N GLY A 267 25.79 12.48 6.41
CA GLY A 267 26.13 11.10 6.08
C GLY A 267 25.51 10.55 4.78
N LEU A 268 24.59 11.27 4.10
CA LEU A 268 23.92 10.78 2.89
C LEU A 268 24.57 11.25 1.56
N GLY A 269 25.73 11.89 1.62
CA GLY A 269 26.44 12.40 0.43
C GLY A 269 25.82 13.65 -0.19
N ALA A 270 26.40 14.13 -1.30
CA ALA A 270 26.10 15.45 -1.89
C ALA A 270 24.90 15.46 -2.85
N ALA A 271 24.39 14.32 -3.25
CA ALA A 271 23.29 14.23 -4.22
C ALA A 271 21.92 14.25 -3.51
N GLN A 272 21.67 15.31 -2.75
CA GLN A 272 20.40 15.57 -2.08
C GLN A 272 19.78 16.82 -2.69
N PHE A 273 18.51 16.72 -3.07
CA PHE A 273 17.77 17.84 -3.65
C PHE A 273 16.63 18.23 -2.71
N ALA A 274 16.48 19.52 -2.46
CA ALA A 274 15.48 20.06 -1.57
C ALA A 274 14.68 21.15 -2.25
N VAL A 275 13.38 21.21 -1.97
CA VAL A 275 12.53 22.33 -2.39
C VAL A 275 12.92 23.61 -1.65
N PRO A 276 12.66 24.81 -2.22
CA PRO A 276 12.80 26.05 -1.50
C PRO A 276 12.00 26.01 -0.19
N GLY A 277 12.60 26.46 0.92
CA GLY A 277 11.96 26.43 2.24
C GLY A 277 12.06 25.11 3.01
N ALA A 278 12.57 24.01 2.43
CA ALA A 278 12.73 22.74 3.15
C ALA A 278 13.67 22.89 4.37
N ILE A 279 14.74 23.66 4.26
CA ILE A 279 15.68 23.90 5.36
C ILE A 279 15.01 24.68 6.50
N ASP A 280 14.18 25.67 6.18
CA ASP A 280 13.46 26.43 7.21
C ASP A 280 12.43 25.57 7.92
N ARG A 281 11.74 24.68 7.18
CA ARG A 281 10.85 23.66 7.77
C ARG A 281 11.61 22.70 8.68
N LEU A 282 12.77 22.20 8.26
CA LEU A 282 13.62 21.34 9.09
C LEU A 282 14.03 22.04 10.39
N ARG A 283 14.43 23.31 10.32
CA ARG A 283 14.77 24.11 11.52
C ARG A 283 13.55 24.31 12.43
N ALA A 284 12.38 24.58 11.87
CA ALA A 284 11.17 24.76 12.63
C ALA A 284 10.72 23.49 13.37
N VAL A 285 10.94 22.32 12.77
CA VAL A 285 10.60 21.01 13.38
C VAL A 285 11.72 20.51 14.31
N GLY A 286 12.97 20.94 14.10
CA GLY A 286 14.14 20.48 14.84
C GLY A 286 14.22 20.99 16.31
N HIS A 287 13.27 21.77 16.75
CA HIS A 287 13.13 22.17 18.17
C HIS A 287 11.92 21.45 18.77
N PRO A 288 12.09 20.23 19.33
CA PRO A 288 10.98 19.55 20.00
C PRO A 288 10.47 20.43 21.11
N ASN A 289 9.16 20.66 21.08
CA ASN A 289 8.47 21.34 22.19
C ASN A 289 8.53 20.38 23.38
N GLU A 290 9.20 20.74 24.45
CA GLU A 290 9.43 19.89 25.65
C GLU A 290 8.14 19.34 26.28
N ALA A 291 6.97 19.76 25.79
CA ALA A 291 5.68 19.46 26.40
C ALA A 291 5.05 18.12 26.02
N SER A 292 5.42 17.51 24.90
CA SER A 292 4.87 16.20 24.49
C SER A 292 5.70 15.57 23.37
N ALA A 293 6.29 14.42 23.63
CA ALA A 293 6.97 13.62 22.62
C ALA A 293 5.99 13.19 21.51
N ALA A 294 6.26 13.60 20.27
CA ALA A 294 5.44 13.20 19.12
C ALA A 294 5.68 11.72 18.79
N THR A 295 4.67 10.88 19.02
CA THR A 295 4.78 9.45 18.77
C THR A 295 3.88 9.07 17.61
N VAL A 296 4.45 8.34 16.62
CA VAL A 296 3.72 7.87 15.45
C VAL A 296 3.96 6.38 15.21
N VAL A 297 2.89 5.67 14.82
CA VAL A 297 2.94 4.29 14.35
C VAL A 297 2.74 4.32 12.84
N LEU A 298 3.74 3.90 12.08
CA LEU A 298 3.72 3.90 10.62
C LEU A 298 3.89 2.49 10.07
N ALA A 299 3.28 2.22 8.92
CA ALA A 299 3.70 1.06 8.14
C ALA A 299 5.19 1.19 7.79
N ALA A 300 5.97 0.12 7.90
CA ALA A 300 7.39 0.16 7.53
C ALA A 300 7.62 0.54 6.06
N THR A 301 6.58 0.38 5.22
CA THR A 301 6.57 0.76 3.80
C THR A 301 5.99 2.15 3.53
N ASP A 302 5.51 2.87 4.56
CA ASP A 302 4.97 4.22 4.38
C ASP A 302 6.04 5.16 3.81
N PRO A 303 5.75 5.94 2.76
CA PRO A 303 6.69 6.93 2.22
C PRO A 303 7.19 7.95 3.25
N ALA A 304 6.38 8.27 4.27
CA ALA A 304 6.77 9.18 5.35
C ALA A 304 7.77 8.56 6.32
N GLN A 305 7.97 7.25 6.32
CA GLN A 305 8.91 6.53 7.15
C GLN A 305 10.29 6.52 6.46
N PRO A 306 11.33 7.21 6.98
CA PRO A 306 12.60 7.39 6.26
C PRO A 306 13.58 6.22 6.44
N TYR A 307 13.43 5.40 7.50
CA TYR A 307 14.39 4.34 7.84
C TYR A 307 14.28 3.13 6.92
N GLY A 308 15.43 2.63 6.50
CA GLY A 308 15.53 1.59 5.47
C GLY A 308 15.25 2.11 4.05
N ALA A 309 15.16 3.44 3.90
CA ALA A 309 15.03 4.19 2.66
C ALA A 309 16.11 5.29 2.61
N ALA A 310 15.74 6.54 2.91
CA ALA A 310 16.68 7.65 2.99
C ALA A 310 17.72 7.47 4.11
N LEU A 311 17.29 6.92 5.26
CA LEU A 311 18.14 6.69 6.42
C LEU A 311 18.34 5.18 6.66
N PRO A 312 19.50 4.75 7.14
CA PRO A 312 19.70 3.38 7.58
C PRO A 312 18.87 3.10 8.83
N TRP A 313 18.46 1.82 9.04
CA TRP A 313 17.92 1.41 10.32
C TRP A 313 19.02 1.51 11.38
N PRO A 314 18.71 2.01 12.59
CA PRO A 314 19.63 1.91 13.71
C PRO A 314 19.92 0.46 14.11
N SER A 315 20.97 0.27 14.91
CA SER A 315 21.26 -1.02 15.49
C SER A 315 20.14 -1.44 16.44
N THR A 316 19.73 -2.70 16.37
CA THR A 316 18.78 -3.28 17.31
C THR A 316 19.47 -3.60 18.63
N VAL A 317 18.70 -3.65 19.72
CA VAL A 317 19.17 -4.15 21.00
C VAL A 317 19.50 -5.64 20.87
N GLY A 318 20.69 -6.05 21.28
CA GLY A 318 21.19 -7.42 21.12
C GLY A 318 21.75 -7.72 19.72
N ASP A 319 22.51 -8.81 19.63
CA ASP A 319 23.08 -9.31 18.36
C ASP A 319 22.07 -10.24 17.68
N LEU A 320 21.17 -9.67 16.92
CA LEU A 320 20.06 -10.38 16.30
C LEU A 320 20.36 -10.74 14.85
N ARG A 321 20.08 -12.00 14.47
CA ARG A 321 20.08 -12.43 13.07
C ARG A 321 18.93 -11.79 12.27
N HIS A 322 17.87 -11.38 12.95
CA HIS A 322 16.70 -10.75 12.36
C HIS A 322 16.92 -9.26 12.24
N ARG A 323 16.73 -8.72 11.03
CA ARG A 323 16.94 -7.31 10.74
C ARG A 323 15.63 -6.63 10.33
N PRO A 324 15.41 -5.38 10.78
CA PRO A 324 14.28 -4.60 10.32
C PRO A 324 14.36 -4.36 8.81
N GLY A 325 13.21 -4.12 8.18
CA GLY A 325 13.15 -3.86 6.74
C GLY A 325 11.81 -3.25 6.32
N ARG A 326 11.77 -2.66 5.15
CA ARG A 326 10.54 -2.10 4.57
C ARG A 326 9.69 -3.23 3.96
N LYS A 327 9.08 -4.02 4.83
CA LYS A 327 8.26 -5.18 4.45
C LYS A 327 6.78 -4.85 4.58
N ALA A 328 5.96 -5.29 3.62
CA ALA A 328 4.52 -5.17 3.71
C ALA A 328 3.97 -5.83 4.98
N GLY A 329 3.15 -5.10 5.73
CA GLY A 329 2.58 -5.56 7.00
C GLY A 329 3.49 -5.46 8.23
N ALA A 330 4.72 -4.94 8.08
CA ALA A 330 5.58 -4.56 9.20
C ALA A 330 5.30 -3.09 9.60
N LEU A 331 5.58 -2.73 10.86
CA LEU A 331 5.37 -1.39 11.42
C LEU A 331 6.66 -0.85 12.02
N ALA A 332 6.78 0.45 12.04
CA ALA A 332 7.78 1.20 12.80
C ALA A 332 7.08 2.15 13.77
N VAL A 333 7.52 2.21 15.01
CA VAL A 333 7.07 3.19 15.99
C VAL A 333 8.19 4.17 16.22
N LEU A 334 7.92 5.43 15.94
CA LEU A 334 8.85 6.54 16.08
C LEU A 334 8.41 7.42 17.27
N VAL A 335 9.37 7.81 18.10
CA VAL A 335 9.20 8.79 19.16
C VAL A 335 10.12 9.96 18.84
N ASP A 336 9.57 11.15 18.66
CA ASP A 336 10.29 12.35 18.20
C ASP A 336 11.13 12.12 16.93
N GLY A 337 10.57 11.33 16.01
CA GLY A 337 11.24 11.00 14.74
C GLY A 337 12.30 9.88 14.84
N VAL A 338 12.64 9.41 16.04
CA VAL A 338 13.60 8.33 16.25
C VAL A 338 12.88 6.99 16.33
N PRO A 339 13.31 5.94 15.60
CA PRO A 339 12.68 4.62 15.68
C PRO A 339 13.00 3.98 17.03
N VAL A 340 11.95 3.56 17.73
CA VAL A 340 12.03 2.91 19.04
C VAL A 340 11.68 1.43 18.93
N LEU A 341 10.62 1.10 18.18
CA LEU A 341 10.19 -0.28 17.97
C LEU A 341 9.98 -0.58 16.47
N TYR A 342 10.32 -1.79 16.09
CA TYR A 342 9.93 -2.38 14.83
C TYR A 342 9.09 -3.63 15.10
N VAL A 343 7.96 -3.72 14.43
CA VAL A 343 7.02 -4.84 14.52
C VAL A 343 7.08 -5.62 13.21
N GLU A 344 7.49 -6.87 13.25
CA GLU A 344 7.55 -7.71 12.06
C GLU A 344 6.14 -8.02 11.53
N ARG A 345 6.04 -8.32 10.26
CA ARG A 345 4.80 -8.72 9.60
C ARG A 345 4.02 -9.74 10.43
N GLY A 346 2.74 -9.45 10.70
CA GLY A 346 1.87 -10.29 11.52
C GLY A 346 2.04 -10.11 13.02
N GLY A 347 2.90 -9.19 13.47
CA GLY A 347 3.01 -8.78 14.87
C GLY A 347 3.73 -9.74 15.80
N ARG A 348 4.25 -10.87 15.28
CA ARG A 348 4.80 -11.94 16.14
C ARG A 348 6.15 -11.62 16.74
N SER A 349 6.93 -10.78 16.11
CA SER A 349 8.25 -10.37 16.58
C SER A 349 8.35 -8.87 16.70
N LEU A 350 8.87 -8.41 17.83
CA LEU A 350 9.28 -7.03 18.08
C LEU A 350 10.80 -6.94 18.09
N LEU A 351 11.32 -5.83 17.60
CA LEU A 351 12.72 -5.42 17.76
C LEU A 351 12.75 -4.03 18.36
N SER A 352 13.55 -3.82 19.39
CA SER A 352 13.81 -2.51 19.96
C SER A 352 15.12 -1.93 19.44
N PHE A 353 15.17 -0.60 19.35
CA PHE A 353 16.37 0.16 18.94
C PHE A 353 17.01 0.94 20.08
N THR A 354 16.43 0.87 21.29
CA THR A 354 16.91 1.55 22.47
C THR A 354 16.61 0.72 23.72
N GLU A 355 17.37 0.97 24.78
CA GLU A 355 17.11 0.42 26.13
C GLU A 355 16.42 1.46 27.04
N ASP A 356 16.17 2.67 26.54
CA ASP A 356 15.45 3.70 27.29
C ASP A 356 14.00 3.28 27.59
N THR A 357 13.74 2.96 28.85
CA THR A 357 12.43 2.49 29.32
C THR A 357 11.31 3.50 29.08
N VAL A 358 11.60 4.80 29.10
CA VAL A 358 10.59 5.85 28.87
C VAL A 358 10.17 5.86 27.40
N ALA A 359 11.13 5.86 26.49
CA ALA A 359 10.87 5.78 25.05
C ALA A 359 10.16 4.47 24.68
N LEU A 360 10.60 3.33 25.25
CA LEU A 360 9.96 2.02 25.04
C LEU A 360 8.51 2.01 25.53
N ARG A 361 8.22 2.54 26.72
CA ARG A 361 6.84 2.67 27.25
C ARG A 361 5.98 3.49 26.30
N THR A 362 6.45 4.66 25.92
CA THR A 362 5.75 5.56 25.00
C THR A 362 5.44 4.87 23.68
N ALA A 363 6.39 4.12 23.12
CA ALA A 363 6.21 3.39 21.87
C ALA A 363 5.23 2.20 22.00
N VAL A 364 5.28 1.47 23.12
CA VAL A 364 4.36 0.36 23.40
C VAL A 364 2.93 0.88 23.60
N ASP A 365 2.75 2.00 24.32
CA ASP A 365 1.45 2.63 24.54
C ASP A 365 0.84 3.11 23.19
N ALA A 366 1.65 3.72 22.32
CA ALA A 366 1.21 4.11 20.98
C ALA A 366 0.80 2.91 20.13
N LEU A 367 1.54 1.80 20.18
CA LEU A 367 1.21 0.57 19.50
C LEU A 367 -0.11 -0.03 20.02
N ALA A 368 -0.32 -0.03 21.34
CA ALA A 368 -1.58 -0.45 21.95
C ALA A 368 -2.74 0.47 21.54
N GLY A 369 -2.50 1.78 21.50
CA GLY A 369 -3.46 2.77 21.00
C GLY A 369 -3.91 2.50 19.56
N ALA A 370 -2.99 2.12 18.67
CA ALA A 370 -3.31 1.74 17.28
C ALA A 370 -4.21 0.49 17.19
N VAL A 371 -4.07 -0.46 18.13
CA VAL A 371 -4.98 -1.62 18.22
C VAL A 371 -6.36 -1.17 18.71
N HIS A 372 -6.43 -0.37 19.77
CA HIS A 372 -7.70 0.11 20.35
C HIS A 372 -8.48 1.02 19.41
N GLN A 373 -7.79 1.78 18.54
CA GLN A 373 -8.40 2.60 17.49
C GLN A 373 -8.86 1.78 16.27
N GLY A 374 -8.60 0.47 16.26
CA GLY A 374 -8.99 -0.41 15.18
C GLY A 374 -8.10 -0.35 13.93
N TRP A 375 -6.98 0.37 13.95
CA TRP A 375 -6.01 0.38 12.85
C TRP A 375 -5.35 -0.98 12.71
N LEU A 376 -5.10 -1.65 13.83
CA LEU A 376 -4.65 -3.02 13.92
C LEU A 376 -5.75 -3.87 14.56
N GLY A 377 -6.19 -4.92 13.90
CA GLY A 377 -7.29 -5.75 14.42
C GLY A 377 -6.93 -6.53 15.69
N SER A 378 -5.72 -7.00 15.81
CA SER A 378 -5.15 -7.60 17.02
C SER A 378 -3.65 -7.78 16.83
N LEU A 379 -2.89 -7.67 17.92
CA LEU A 379 -1.46 -7.91 17.93
C LEU A 379 -1.11 -9.08 18.85
N SER A 380 -0.30 -10.02 18.37
CA SER A 380 0.16 -11.16 19.16
C SER A 380 1.67 -11.23 19.07
N VAL A 381 2.35 -10.87 20.16
CA VAL A 381 3.80 -10.84 20.26
C VAL A 381 4.29 -12.16 20.87
N GLU A 382 5.01 -12.94 20.08
CA GLU A 382 5.58 -14.23 20.48
C GLU A 382 7.05 -14.07 20.88
N ARG A 383 7.76 -13.14 20.24
CA ARG A 383 9.18 -12.84 20.49
C ARG A 383 9.42 -11.34 20.61
N ALA A 384 10.37 -10.96 21.45
CA ALA A 384 10.89 -9.61 21.57
C ALA A 384 12.40 -9.67 21.69
N ASP A 385 13.12 -8.93 20.86
CA ASP A 385 14.58 -8.88 20.80
C ASP A 385 15.25 -10.26 20.79
N GLY A 386 14.67 -11.17 19.99
CA GLY A 386 15.17 -12.53 19.82
C GLY A 386 14.75 -13.54 20.90
N GLU A 387 14.21 -13.09 22.04
CA GLU A 387 13.77 -13.92 23.16
C GLU A 387 12.25 -14.20 23.11
N ALA A 388 11.79 -15.14 23.94
CA ALA A 388 10.35 -15.35 24.14
C ALA A 388 9.74 -14.10 24.80
N ALA A 389 8.65 -13.57 24.24
CA ALA A 389 8.05 -12.31 24.70
C ALA A 389 7.66 -12.29 26.18
N LEU A 390 7.27 -13.45 26.74
CA LEU A 390 6.86 -13.57 28.14
C LEU A 390 8.01 -13.34 29.14
N GLY A 391 9.25 -13.61 28.74
CA GLY A 391 10.47 -13.46 29.56
C GLY A 391 11.36 -12.29 29.14
N SER A 392 10.97 -11.53 28.11
CA SER A 392 11.77 -10.41 27.61
C SER A 392 11.68 -9.16 28.49
N ALA A 393 12.62 -8.24 28.33
CA ALA A 393 12.60 -6.92 28.97
C ALA A 393 11.33 -6.12 28.63
N LEU A 394 10.72 -6.34 27.46
CA LEU A 394 9.48 -5.69 27.03
C LEU A 394 8.22 -6.30 27.67
N ALA A 395 8.31 -7.44 28.36
CA ALA A 395 7.14 -8.17 28.84
C ALA A 395 6.26 -7.36 29.81
N GLU A 396 6.87 -6.62 30.73
CA GLU A 396 6.16 -5.78 31.71
C GLU A 396 5.51 -4.58 31.02
N LEU A 397 6.23 -3.88 30.16
CA LEU A 397 5.71 -2.75 29.39
C LEU A 397 4.50 -3.15 28.52
N LEU A 398 4.56 -4.31 27.88
CA LEU A 398 3.46 -4.84 27.08
C LEU A 398 2.25 -5.18 27.98
N ARG A 399 2.46 -5.77 29.17
CA ARG A 399 1.35 -6.04 30.11
C ARG A 399 0.69 -4.77 30.63
N ASP A 400 1.50 -3.78 31.00
CA ASP A 400 1.02 -2.46 31.44
C ASP A 400 0.16 -1.78 30.38
N ALA A 401 0.52 -1.92 29.10
CA ALA A 401 -0.24 -1.43 27.95
C ALA A 401 -1.47 -2.31 27.59
N GLY A 402 -1.81 -3.32 28.42
CA GLY A 402 -3.03 -4.11 28.27
C GLY A 402 -2.87 -5.44 27.52
N PHE A 403 -1.66 -5.83 27.12
CA PHE A 403 -1.45 -7.14 26.53
C PHE A 403 -1.61 -8.26 27.57
N ARG A 404 -2.36 -9.29 27.22
CA ARG A 404 -2.63 -10.45 28.08
C ARG A 404 -1.75 -11.63 27.70
N ALA A 405 -1.26 -12.32 28.73
CA ALA A 405 -0.46 -13.53 28.54
C ALA A 405 -1.29 -14.65 27.88
N THR A 406 -0.69 -15.34 26.94
CA THR A 406 -1.19 -16.54 26.26
C THR A 406 -0.11 -17.60 26.24
N PRO A 407 -0.41 -18.86 25.96
CA PRO A 407 0.62 -19.91 25.89
C PRO A 407 1.76 -19.65 24.87
N ARG A 408 1.52 -18.74 23.89
CA ARG A 408 2.50 -18.42 22.84
C ARG A 408 3.18 -17.07 23.00
N GLY A 409 2.75 -16.23 23.94
CA GLY A 409 3.28 -14.88 24.11
C GLY A 409 2.25 -13.90 24.68
N LEU A 410 2.34 -12.65 24.29
CA LEU A 410 1.51 -11.55 24.78
C LEU A 410 0.56 -11.08 23.66
N ARG A 411 -0.72 -10.91 23.96
CA ARG A 411 -1.75 -10.56 22.97
C ARG A 411 -2.62 -9.39 23.42
N LEU A 412 -2.80 -8.43 22.50
CA LEU A 412 -3.78 -7.35 22.60
C LEU A 412 -4.84 -7.51 21.50
N ARG A 413 -6.09 -7.22 21.83
CA ARG A 413 -7.24 -7.18 20.90
C ARG A 413 -7.89 -5.81 20.96
N ALA A 414 -8.43 -5.35 19.82
CA ALA A 414 -9.30 -4.20 19.75
C ALA A 414 -10.59 -4.42 20.55
#